data_92755cafe1dab0d4f7fa8b99609ec24e
#
_entry.id   92755cafe1dab0d4f7fa8b99609ec24e
#
_cell.length_a   1.000
_cell.length_b   1.000
_cell.length_c   1.000
_cell.angle_alpha   90.00
_cell.angle_beta   90.00
_cell.angle_gamma   90.00
#
_symmetry.space_group_name_H-M   'P 1'
#
loop_
_entity.id
_entity.type
_entity.pdbx_description
1 polymer ?
#
loop_
_entity_poly.entity_id
_entity_poly.type
_entity_poly.pdbx_seq_one_letter_code
_entity_poly.pdbx_strand_id
1 'polypeptide(L)'
;MSLHWLFGPLRPGQMQSRLIFALDVASVPEALELVDLLKNHVGMFKVGKQLFLHAGPQIVRDIRDRGGEVFLDLKFHDIPRTVAKASVEATRLGVRMLDLHASGSVQMMRMTIREVNKVCRTEGLTRPKLLAVTVLTSLNHEDLKRLGVRSGVEHQVVRLALLARQANMDGVVASPHEVAPIRRECGRKFLIVTPGVRPPRASIDDQKRVMTPEAAVRAGADYLVVGSPIRDARDPIVAARDMVASMERGLAPPGRRGLQLRGEPPA
;
A
#
# COMPACT_ATOMS: atom_id res chain seq x y z
N MET A 1 -8.24 -22.80 -9.37
CA MET A 1 -9.10 -21.95 -8.55
C MET A 1 -9.01 -20.52 -9.05
N SER A 2 -10.12 -19.91 -9.40
CA SER A 2 -10.21 -18.67 -10.17
C SER A 2 -9.73 -17.44 -9.37
N LEU A 3 -8.76 -16.69 -9.94
CA LEU A 3 -8.14 -15.47 -9.42
C LEU A 3 -9.08 -14.23 -9.33
N HIS A 4 -10.37 -14.41 -9.50
CA HIS A 4 -11.38 -13.33 -9.53
C HIS A 4 -11.61 -12.63 -8.17
N TRP A 5 -11.08 -13.16 -7.07
CA TRP A 5 -11.35 -12.69 -5.70
C TRP A 5 -10.56 -11.44 -5.29
N LEU A 6 -9.51 -11.06 -6.02
CA LEU A 6 -8.56 -10.03 -5.56
C LEU A 6 -8.88 -8.62 -6.06
N PHE A 7 -9.85 -8.42 -6.97
CA PHE A 7 -10.08 -7.14 -7.66
C PHE A 7 -11.56 -6.75 -7.83
N GLY A 8 -12.45 -7.45 -7.16
CA GLY A 8 -13.86 -7.05 -7.07
C GLY A 8 -14.07 -5.83 -6.15
N PRO A 9 -15.29 -5.26 -6.13
CA PRO A 9 -15.63 -4.24 -5.16
C PRO A 9 -15.35 -4.75 -3.75
N LEU A 10 -14.72 -3.89 -2.92
CA LEU A 10 -14.41 -4.19 -1.53
C LEU A 10 -15.68 -4.63 -0.79
N ARG A 11 -15.64 -5.80 -0.16
CA ARG A 11 -16.78 -6.36 0.59
C ARG A 11 -16.40 -6.46 2.07
N PRO A 12 -17.35 -6.30 2.98
CA PRO A 12 -17.16 -6.66 4.39
C PRO A 12 -16.63 -8.09 4.52
N GLY A 13 -15.74 -8.35 5.48
CA GLY A 13 -15.09 -9.65 5.68
C GLY A 13 -13.87 -9.91 4.78
N GLN A 14 -13.54 -9.01 3.86
CA GLN A 14 -12.36 -9.13 2.98
C GLN A 14 -11.25 -8.12 3.31
N MET A 15 -11.47 -7.23 4.30
CA MET A 15 -10.53 -6.15 4.57
C MET A 15 -9.22 -6.63 5.19
N GLN A 16 -9.19 -7.79 5.84
CA GLN A 16 -7.96 -8.40 6.32
C GLN A 16 -6.94 -8.58 5.18
N SER A 17 -7.37 -9.08 4.02
CA SER A 17 -6.50 -9.27 2.84
C SER A 17 -5.96 -7.95 2.27
N ARG A 18 -6.49 -6.81 2.71
CA ARG A 18 -6.09 -5.45 2.30
C ARG A 18 -5.24 -4.72 3.33
N LEU A 19 -5.04 -5.31 4.50
CA LEU A 19 -4.12 -4.80 5.51
C LEU A 19 -2.71 -5.34 5.23
N ILE A 20 -1.74 -4.47 5.07
CA ILE A 20 -0.33 -4.77 4.86
C ILE A 20 0.42 -4.40 6.13
N PHE A 21 1.06 -5.37 6.78
CA PHE A 21 1.88 -5.10 7.96
C PHE A 21 3.32 -4.78 7.55
N ALA A 22 3.85 -3.64 8.01
CA ALA A 22 5.23 -3.24 7.72
C ALA A 22 6.20 -3.89 8.71
N LEU A 23 7.08 -4.76 8.21
CA LEU A 23 8.18 -5.38 8.96
C LEU A 23 9.37 -4.42 9.07
N ASP A 24 9.15 -3.28 9.75
CA ASP A 24 10.19 -2.27 9.99
C ASP A 24 10.91 -2.61 11.31
N VAL A 25 11.66 -3.72 11.29
CA VAL A 25 12.42 -4.30 12.40
C VAL A 25 13.89 -4.51 12.02
N ALA A 26 14.76 -4.65 13.02
CA ALA A 26 16.19 -4.68 12.83
C ALA A 26 16.78 -6.10 12.66
N SER A 27 16.02 -7.15 12.98
CA SER A 27 16.52 -8.52 12.95
C SER A 27 15.60 -9.49 12.23
N VAL A 28 16.18 -10.55 11.65
CA VAL A 28 15.43 -11.64 10.99
C VAL A 28 14.58 -12.42 11.98
N PRO A 29 15.08 -12.83 13.18
CA PRO A 29 14.25 -13.55 14.15
C PRO A 29 12.99 -12.79 14.52
N GLU A 30 13.10 -11.50 14.88
CA GLU A 30 11.96 -10.64 15.22
C GLU A 30 10.96 -10.53 14.06
N ALA A 31 11.47 -10.35 12.82
CA ALA A 31 10.62 -10.31 11.65
C ALA A 31 9.80 -11.59 11.48
N LEU A 32 10.43 -12.76 11.64
CA LEU A 32 9.78 -14.05 11.46
C LEU A 32 8.82 -14.40 12.59
N GLU A 33 9.10 -13.99 13.84
CA GLU A 33 8.15 -14.08 14.96
C GLU A 33 6.87 -13.27 14.67
N LEU A 34 7.01 -12.04 14.18
CA LEU A 34 5.87 -11.22 13.78
C LEU A 34 5.09 -11.81 12.59
N VAL A 35 5.78 -12.46 11.66
CA VAL A 35 5.13 -13.18 10.55
C VAL A 35 4.29 -14.34 11.10
N ASP A 36 4.85 -15.18 11.96
CA ASP A 36 4.13 -16.31 12.54
C ASP A 36 2.93 -15.86 13.38
N LEU A 37 3.07 -14.74 14.09
CA LEU A 37 2.01 -14.15 14.91
C LEU A 37 0.87 -13.57 14.06
N LEU A 38 1.19 -12.88 12.96
CA LEU A 38 0.24 -12.03 12.23
C LEU A 38 -0.24 -12.59 10.89
N LYS A 39 0.33 -13.69 10.37
CA LYS A 39 -0.01 -14.24 9.03
C LYS A 39 -1.49 -14.53 8.81
N ASN A 40 -2.24 -14.83 9.88
CA ASN A 40 -3.68 -15.04 9.83
C ASN A 40 -4.51 -13.78 10.14
N HIS A 41 -3.86 -12.63 10.31
CA HIS A 41 -4.51 -11.37 10.72
C HIS A 41 -4.25 -10.21 9.77
N VAL A 42 -3.31 -10.38 8.82
CA VAL A 42 -2.99 -9.40 7.77
C VAL A 42 -2.98 -10.08 6.40
N GLY A 43 -3.07 -9.30 5.34
CA GLY A 43 -3.06 -9.82 3.96
C GLY A 43 -1.66 -9.99 3.39
N MET A 44 -0.71 -9.15 3.81
CA MET A 44 0.67 -9.14 3.34
C MET A 44 1.62 -8.58 4.38
N PHE A 45 2.91 -8.90 4.20
CA PHE A 45 4.03 -8.32 4.93
C PHE A 45 4.85 -7.43 4.00
N LYS A 46 5.05 -6.16 4.37
CA LYS A 46 5.92 -5.25 3.65
C LYS A 46 7.37 -5.42 4.14
N VAL A 47 8.24 -5.84 3.23
CA VAL A 47 9.69 -5.88 3.46
C VAL A 47 10.30 -4.61 2.87
N GLY A 48 10.77 -3.72 3.76
CA GLY A 48 11.45 -2.49 3.40
C GLY A 48 12.95 -2.65 3.22
N LYS A 49 13.62 -1.54 2.87
CA LYS A 49 15.06 -1.51 2.55
C LYS A 49 15.94 -2.01 3.70
N GLN A 50 15.65 -1.62 4.95
CA GLN A 50 16.45 -1.99 6.11
C GLN A 50 16.50 -3.51 6.28
N LEU A 51 15.34 -4.17 6.39
CA LEU A 51 15.28 -5.61 6.59
C LEU A 51 15.82 -6.38 5.38
N PHE A 52 15.54 -5.90 4.16
CA PHE A 52 16.05 -6.53 2.94
C PHE A 52 17.59 -6.43 2.82
N LEU A 53 18.18 -5.29 3.18
CA LEU A 53 19.66 -5.14 3.16
C LEU A 53 20.32 -5.97 4.26
N HIS A 54 19.67 -6.11 5.41
CA HIS A 54 20.19 -6.92 6.52
C HIS A 54 20.14 -8.42 6.20
N ALA A 55 19.05 -8.91 5.64
CA ALA A 55 18.76 -10.33 5.47
C ALA A 55 18.96 -10.87 4.04
N GLY A 56 19.09 -9.97 3.08
CA GLY A 56 19.11 -10.34 1.66
C GLY A 56 17.77 -10.89 1.15
N PRO A 57 17.77 -11.50 -0.06
CA PRO A 57 16.56 -12.07 -0.66
C PRO A 57 15.94 -13.23 0.13
N GLN A 58 16.71 -13.83 1.05
CA GLN A 58 16.27 -14.98 1.83
C GLN A 58 15.06 -14.65 2.70
N ILE A 59 14.95 -13.42 3.23
CA ILE A 59 13.80 -13.01 4.06
C ILE A 59 12.47 -13.14 3.30
N VAL A 60 12.47 -12.90 1.98
CA VAL A 60 11.26 -13.05 1.16
C VAL A 60 10.83 -14.52 1.11
N ARG A 61 11.79 -15.44 0.93
CA ARG A 61 11.51 -16.89 0.93
C ARG A 61 11.02 -17.36 2.29
N ASP A 62 11.71 -16.96 3.35
CA ASP A 62 11.38 -17.34 4.73
C ASP A 62 9.96 -16.92 5.12
N ILE A 63 9.51 -15.72 4.71
CA ILE A 63 8.13 -15.25 4.93
C ILE A 63 7.15 -16.10 4.13
N ARG A 64 7.45 -16.39 2.86
CA ARG A 64 6.57 -17.16 1.99
C ARG A 64 6.45 -18.63 2.45
N ASP A 65 7.54 -19.23 2.89
CA ASP A 65 7.55 -20.60 3.43
C ASP A 65 6.70 -20.73 4.70
N ARG A 66 6.51 -19.63 5.44
CA ARG A 66 5.57 -19.53 6.57
C ARG A 66 4.12 -19.24 6.15
N GLY A 67 3.85 -19.13 4.85
CA GLY A 67 2.53 -18.84 4.30
C GLY A 67 2.19 -17.34 4.23
N GLY A 68 3.14 -16.45 4.44
CA GLY A 68 2.98 -15.01 4.28
C GLY A 68 3.13 -14.55 2.84
N GLU A 69 2.32 -13.58 2.41
CA GLU A 69 2.49 -12.87 1.14
C GLU A 69 3.38 -11.63 1.32
N VAL A 70 4.20 -11.28 0.33
CA VAL A 70 5.20 -10.20 0.46
C VAL A 70 4.91 -9.04 -0.49
N PHE A 71 4.89 -7.82 0.07
CA PHE A 71 5.09 -6.57 -0.65
C PHE A 71 6.55 -6.13 -0.49
N LEU A 72 7.34 -6.19 -1.56
CA LEU A 72 8.73 -5.75 -1.56
C LEU A 72 8.80 -4.25 -1.84
N ASP A 73 9.05 -3.46 -0.79
CA ASP A 73 9.03 -1.99 -0.79
C ASP A 73 10.46 -1.42 -0.85
N LEU A 74 11.12 -1.59 -2.01
CA LEU A 74 12.48 -1.09 -2.23
C LEU A 74 12.52 0.24 -2.99
N LYS A 75 11.40 0.67 -3.54
CA LYS A 75 11.24 1.94 -4.27
C LYS A 75 12.30 2.10 -5.37
N PHE A 76 12.34 1.14 -6.30
CA PHE A 76 13.32 1.15 -7.38
C PHE A 76 13.27 2.46 -8.17
N HIS A 77 14.45 3.06 -8.36
CA HIS A 77 14.58 4.31 -9.11
C HIS A 77 15.97 4.36 -9.75
N ASP A 78 16.03 4.08 -11.04
CA ASP A 78 17.27 4.02 -11.82
C ASP A 78 16.91 4.12 -13.32
N ILE A 79 17.89 3.99 -14.22
CA ILE A 79 17.63 3.92 -15.65
C ILE A 79 16.71 2.74 -16.00
N PRO A 80 15.90 2.84 -17.08
CA PRO A 80 14.83 1.88 -17.37
C PRO A 80 15.26 0.42 -17.37
N ARG A 81 16.44 0.10 -17.92
CA ARG A 81 16.95 -1.27 -18.01
C ARG A 81 17.28 -1.85 -16.63
N THR A 82 17.87 -1.05 -15.76
CA THR A 82 18.27 -1.48 -14.40
C THR A 82 17.03 -1.79 -13.56
N VAL A 83 16.04 -0.88 -13.54
CA VAL A 83 14.79 -1.10 -12.80
C VAL A 83 14.04 -2.32 -13.32
N ALA A 84 13.94 -2.47 -14.64
CA ALA A 84 13.27 -3.62 -15.24
C ALA A 84 13.93 -4.96 -14.83
N LYS A 85 15.26 -5.05 -14.85
CA LYS A 85 15.99 -6.24 -14.42
C LYS A 85 15.81 -6.52 -12.92
N ALA A 86 15.94 -5.50 -12.07
CA ALA A 86 15.71 -5.65 -10.63
C ALA A 86 14.29 -6.14 -10.33
N SER A 87 13.29 -5.61 -11.05
CA SER A 87 11.89 -6.04 -10.91
C SER A 87 11.64 -7.48 -11.39
N VAL A 88 12.39 -7.95 -12.40
CA VAL A 88 12.37 -9.36 -12.83
C VAL A 88 12.90 -10.26 -11.71
N GLU A 89 14.04 -9.91 -11.09
CA GLU A 89 14.57 -10.70 -9.96
C GLU A 89 13.62 -10.71 -8.76
N ALA A 90 13.02 -9.55 -8.43
CA ALA A 90 11.98 -9.49 -7.40
C ALA A 90 10.77 -10.39 -7.73
N THR A 91 10.40 -10.47 -9.00
CA THR A 91 9.31 -11.37 -9.45
C THR A 91 9.68 -12.84 -9.26
N ARG A 92 10.92 -13.24 -9.53
CA ARG A 92 11.43 -14.60 -9.29
C ARG A 92 11.45 -14.99 -7.81
N LEU A 93 11.58 -14.02 -6.90
CA LEU A 93 11.41 -14.25 -5.47
C LEU A 93 9.96 -14.57 -5.09
N GLY A 94 9.02 -14.36 -6.00
CA GLY A 94 7.60 -14.66 -5.79
C GLY A 94 6.86 -13.63 -4.95
N VAL A 95 7.30 -12.37 -4.94
CA VAL A 95 6.60 -11.29 -4.25
C VAL A 95 5.20 -11.05 -4.83
N ARG A 96 4.26 -10.64 -3.98
CA ARG A 96 2.88 -10.33 -4.39
C ARG A 96 2.74 -8.93 -4.96
N MET A 97 3.53 -7.99 -4.44
CA MET A 97 3.63 -6.60 -4.88
C MET A 97 5.09 -6.15 -4.85
N LEU A 98 5.43 -5.22 -5.72
CA LEU A 98 6.67 -4.44 -5.65
C LEU A 98 6.44 -3.02 -6.15
N ASP A 99 7.31 -2.11 -5.77
CA ASP A 99 7.19 -0.71 -6.13
C ASP A 99 8.45 -0.13 -6.78
N LEU A 100 8.21 0.94 -7.54
CA LEU A 100 9.23 1.77 -8.18
C LEU A 100 8.74 3.22 -8.24
N HIS A 101 9.64 4.19 -8.38
CA HIS A 101 9.24 5.59 -8.42
C HIS A 101 8.60 6.01 -9.76
N ALA A 102 7.43 6.67 -9.70
CA ALA A 102 6.79 7.25 -10.89
C ALA A 102 7.64 8.34 -11.56
N SER A 103 8.47 9.05 -10.77
CA SER A 103 9.41 10.08 -11.26
C SER A 103 10.54 9.54 -12.14
N GLY A 104 10.76 8.23 -12.18
CA GLY A 104 11.75 7.58 -13.06
C GLY A 104 11.38 7.53 -14.55
N SER A 105 10.21 8.02 -14.92
CA SER A 105 9.66 8.17 -16.27
C SER A 105 8.66 7.07 -16.70
N VAL A 106 7.81 7.43 -17.65
CA VAL A 106 6.89 6.50 -18.32
C VAL A 106 7.64 5.37 -19.01
N GLN A 107 8.80 5.67 -19.60
CA GLN A 107 9.64 4.67 -20.26
C GLN A 107 10.14 3.60 -19.27
N MET A 108 10.62 4.02 -18.08
CA MET A 108 11.09 3.10 -17.04
C MET A 108 9.95 2.19 -16.58
N MET A 109 8.78 2.74 -16.31
CA MET A 109 7.61 1.97 -15.89
C MET A 109 7.15 0.98 -16.97
N ARG A 110 7.05 1.41 -18.24
CA ARG A 110 6.66 0.53 -19.37
C ARG A 110 7.66 -0.59 -19.62
N MET A 111 8.96 -0.30 -19.55
CA MET A 111 9.99 -1.33 -19.70
C MET A 111 9.89 -2.37 -18.59
N THR A 112 9.70 -1.93 -17.36
CA THR A 112 9.50 -2.83 -16.20
C THR A 112 8.31 -3.76 -16.41
N ILE A 113 7.15 -3.22 -16.77
CA ILE A 113 5.95 -4.02 -17.03
C ILE A 113 6.19 -5.05 -18.15
N ARG A 114 6.83 -4.63 -19.24
CA ARG A 114 7.12 -5.52 -20.37
C ARG A 114 8.01 -6.68 -19.96
N GLU A 115 9.13 -6.41 -19.26
CA GLU A 115 10.07 -7.45 -18.87
C GLU A 115 9.49 -8.38 -17.77
N VAL A 116 8.76 -7.83 -16.80
CA VAL A 116 8.03 -8.65 -15.81
C VAL A 116 6.97 -9.53 -16.47
N ASN A 117 6.16 -8.99 -17.38
CA ASN A 117 5.17 -9.78 -18.09
C ASN A 117 5.82 -10.88 -18.97
N LYS A 118 6.99 -10.59 -19.55
CA LYS A 118 7.76 -11.56 -20.32
C LYS A 118 8.21 -12.71 -19.43
N VAL A 119 8.90 -12.43 -18.34
CA VAL A 119 9.42 -13.50 -17.45
C VAL A 119 8.29 -14.32 -16.82
N CYS A 120 7.18 -13.71 -16.44
CA CYS A 120 6.03 -14.44 -15.92
C CYS A 120 5.47 -15.45 -16.93
N ARG A 121 5.42 -15.09 -18.23
CA ARG A 121 4.97 -16.02 -19.28
C ARG A 121 5.99 -17.12 -19.57
N THR A 122 7.28 -16.78 -19.63
CA THR A 122 8.34 -17.74 -20.01
C THR A 122 8.69 -18.72 -18.91
N GLU A 123 8.57 -18.29 -17.63
CA GLU A 123 8.95 -19.10 -16.48
C GLU A 123 7.73 -19.61 -15.67
N GLY A 124 6.48 -19.34 -16.14
CA GLY A 124 5.27 -19.78 -15.45
C GLY A 124 5.03 -19.11 -14.08
N LEU A 125 5.58 -17.91 -13.88
CA LEU A 125 5.51 -17.21 -12.59
C LEU A 125 4.20 -16.44 -12.43
N THR A 126 3.74 -16.33 -11.18
CA THR A 126 2.65 -15.42 -10.83
C THR A 126 3.13 -13.97 -10.95
N ARG A 127 2.40 -13.16 -11.74
CA ARG A 127 2.73 -11.76 -11.94
C ARG A 127 2.43 -10.95 -10.67
N PRO A 128 3.42 -10.23 -10.10
CA PRO A 128 3.19 -9.32 -8.99
C PRO A 128 2.41 -8.08 -9.43
N LYS A 129 1.78 -7.38 -8.47
CA LYS A 129 1.30 -6.03 -8.69
C LYS A 129 2.47 -5.05 -8.70
N LEU A 130 2.55 -4.24 -9.77
CA LEU A 130 3.57 -3.22 -9.97
C LEU A 130 3.00 -1.87 -9.58
N LEU A 131 3.52 -1.27 -8.51
CA LEU A 131 3.06 0.00 -7.96
C LEU A 131 4.05 1.12 -8.25
N ALA A 132 3.54 2.32 -8.54
CA ALA A 132 4.37 3.50 -8.72
C ALA A 132 4.28 4.42 -7.49
N VAL A 133 5.42 4.67 -6.83
CA VAL A 133 5.51 5.61 -5.72
C VAL A 133 5.37 7.02 -6.27
N THR A 134 4.44 7.80 -5.74
CA THR A 134 4.19 9.19 -6.15
C THR A 134 5.13 10.14 -5.41
N VAL A 135 4.64 10.94 -4.47
CA VAL A 135 5.44 11.79 -3.59
C VAL A 135 5.55 11.11 -2.23
N LEU A 136 6.76 11.03 -1.69
CA LEU A 136 6.98 10.47 -0.35
C LEU A 136 6.22 11.27 0.70
N THR A 137 5.62 10.59 1.67
CA THR A 137 4.79 11.21 2.71
C THR A 137 5.55 12.14 3.65
N SER A 138 6.88 12.03 3.68
CA SER A 138 7.78 12.93 4.42
C SER A 138 7.99 14.29 3.74
N LEU A 139 7.73 14.40 2.43
CA LEU A 139 7.92 15.64 1.66
C LEU A 139 6.71 16.57 1.79
N ASN A 140 6.99 17.84 1.99
CA ASN A 140 6.00 18.91 2.00
C ASN A 140 6.14 19.83 0.76
N HIS A 141 5.35 20.91 0.71
CA HIS A 141 5.36 21.84 -0.41
C HIS A 141 6.73 22.53 -0.62
N GLU A 142 7.39 22.92 0.47
CA GLU A 142 8.68 23.59 0.39
C GLU A 142 9.80 22.65 -0.08
N ASP A 143 9.74 21.38 0.33
CA ASP A 143 10.68 20.37 -0.15
C ASP A 143 10.55 20.16 -1.68
N LEU A 144 9.30 20.07 -2.16
CA LEU A 144 9.04 19.95 -3.61
C LEU A 144 9.49 21.17 -4.39
N LYS A 145 9.29 22.38 -3.84
CA LYS A 145 9.72 23.62 -4.46
C LYS A 145 11.25 23.69 -4.60
N ARG A 146 12.00 23.25 -3.58
CA ARG A 146 13.47 23.14 -3.61
C ARG A 146 13.94 22.13 -4.67
N LEU A 147 13.15 21.09 -4.94
CA LEU A 147 13.39 20.12 -6.01
C LEU A 147 12.94 20.61 -7.40
N GLY A 148 12.53 21.88 -7.52
CA GLY A 148 12.10 22.46 -8.80
C GLY A 148 10.63 22.18 -9.17
N VAL A 149 9.87 21.52 -8.31
CA VAL A 149 8.44 21.26 -8.51
C VAL A 149 7.63 22.44 -8.00
N ARG A 150 7.10 23.24 -8.93
CA ARG A 150 6.35 24.48 -8.61
C ARG A 150 4.87 24.22 -8.26
N SER A 151 4.31 23.09 -8.68
CA SER A 151 2.95 22.67 -8.34
C SER A 151 2.87 22.20 -6.90
N GLY A 152 1.72 22.36 -6.25
CA GLY A 152 1.49 21.82 -4.91
C GLY A 152 1.61 20.28 -4.86
N VAL A 153 1.72 19.73 -3.63
CA VAL A 153 1.89 18.28 -3.41
C VAL A 153 0.79 17.49 -4.11
N GLU A 154 -0.48 17.86 -3.94
CA GLU A 154 -1.63 17.18 -4.55
C GLU A 154 -1.52 17.14 -6.08
N HIS A 155 -1.23 18.27 -6.72
CA HIS A 155 -1.08 18.33 -8.18
C HIS A 155 0.06 17.41 -8.66
N GLN A 156 1.19 17.41 -7.97
CA GLN A 156 2.32 16.56 -8.32
C GLN A 156 1.98 15.09 -8.16
N VAL A 157 1.29 14.71 -7.08
CA VAL A 157 0.84 13.33 -6.84
C VAL A 157 -0.11 12.86 -7.93
N VAL A 158 -1.12 13.67 -8.27
CA VAL A 158 -2.08 13.34 -9.35
C VAL A 158 -1.38 13.21 -10.69
N ARG A 159 -0.45 14.14 -11.02
CA ARG A 159 0.36 14.07 -12.23
C ARG A 159 1.15 12.77 -12.32
N LEU A 160 1.84 12.37 -11.24
CA LEU A 160 2.60 11.13 -11.18
C LEU A 160 1.70 9.89 -11.27
N ALA A 161 0.51 9.92 -10.66
CA ALA A 161 -0.48 8.85 -10.77
C ALA A 161 -1.00 8.69 -12.22
N LEU A 162 -1.23 9.79 -12.91
CA LEU A 162 -1.63 9.78 -14.32
C LEU A 162 -0.53 9.21 -15.23
N LEU A 163 0.75 9.55 -14.98
CA LEU A 163 1.90 8.97 -15.70
C LEU A 163 2.00 7.45 -15.44
N ALA A 164 1.79 7.01 -14.22
CA ALA A 164 1.76 5.60 -13.86
C ALA A 164 0.61 4.85 -14.56
N ARG A 165 -0.59 5.44 -14.59
CA ARG A 165 -1.74 4.92 -15.34
C ARG A 165 -1.45 4.85 -16.84
N GLN A 166 -0.85 5.89 -17.42
CA GLN A 166 -0.43 5.93 -18.82
C GLN A 166 0.60 4.85 -19.16
N ALA A 167 1.45 4.49 -18.19
CA ALA A 167 2.41 3.40 -18.33
C ALA A 167 1.79 2.01 -18.18
N ASN A 168 0.53 1.90 -17.75
CA ASN A 168 -0.18 0.67 -17.39
C ASN A 168 0.35 0.00 -16.10
N MET A 169 0.84 0.80 -15.14
CA MET A 169 1.07 0.30 -13.77
C MET A 169 -0.24 -0.16 -13.15
N ASP A 170 -0.18 -1.14 -12.23
CA ASP A 170 -1.39 -1.63 -11.55
C ASP A 170 -1.97 -0.60 -10.57
N GLY A 171 -1.14 0.31 -10.06
CA GLY A 171 -1.56 1.33 -9.11
C GLY A 171 -0.40 2.19 -8.62
N VAL A 172 -0.66 2.89 -7.52
CA VAL A 172 0.30 3.79 -6.88
C VAL A 172 0.42 3.57 -5.39
N VAL A 173 1.54 4.04 -4.83
CA VAL A 173 1.68 4.30 -3.39
C VAL A 173 1.54 5.82 -3.19
N ALA A 174 0.57 6.22 -2.35
CA ALA A 174 0.27 7.63 -2.09
C ALA A 174 -0.23 7.84 -0.66
N SER A 175 -0.07 9.07 -0.12
CA SER A 175 -0.59 9.46 1.18
C SER A 175 -2.12 9.37 1.23
N PRO A 176 -2.71 9.14 2.41
CA PRO A 176 -4.17 9.08 2.55
C PRO A 176 -4.89 10.36 2.11
N HIS A 177 -4.24 11.52 2.18
CA HIS A 177 -4.81 12.81 1.76
C HIS A 177 -5.00 12.93 0.25
N GLU A 178 -4.21 12.22 -0.55
CA GLU A 178 -4.27 12.25 -2.01
C GLU A 178 -5.13 11.12 -2.62
N VAL A 179 -5.70 10.24 -1.80
CA VAL A 179 -6.51 9.10 -2.28
C VAL A 179 -7.71 9.57 -3.10
N ALA A 180 -8.50 10.53 -2.59
CA ALA A 180 -9.70 10.99 -3.28
C ALA A 180 -9.40 11.66 -4.64
N PRO A 181 -8.43 12.60 -4.78
CA PRO A 181 -8.07 13.15 -6.07
C PRO A 181 -7.51 12.10 -7.04
N ILE A 182 -6.66 11.16 -6.58
CA ILE A 182 -6.18 10.06 -7.44
C ILE A 182 -7.36 9.21 -7.91
N ARG A 183 -8.29 8.85 -7.01
CA ARG A 183 -9.44 8.02 -7.34
C ARG A 183 -10.34 8.66 -8.38
N ARG A 184 -10.55 9.97 -8.29
CA ARG A 184 -11.32 10.75 -9.26
C ARG A 184 -10.69 10.70 -10.66
N GLU A 185 -9.38 10.90 -10.76
CA GLU A 185 -8.66 10.98 -12.03
C GLU A 185 -8.29 9.62 -12.63
N CYS A 186 -7.96 8.63 -11.80
CA CYS A 186 -7.48 7.32 -12.26
C CYS A 186 -8.56 6.23 -12.30
N GLY A 187 -9.72 6.46 -11.65
CA GLY A 187 -10.84 5.52 -11.66
C GLY A 187 -10.69 4.36 -10.67
N ARG A 188 -11.73 3.52 -10.57
CA ARG A 188 -11.87 2.48 -9.53
C ARG A 188 -10.94 1.27 -9.70
N LYS A 189 -10.47 0.99 -10.91
CA LYS A 189 -9.61 -0.18 -11.18
C LYS A 189 -8.14 0.04 -10.87
N PHE A 190 -7.71 1.30 -10.70
CA PHE A 190 -6.35 1.67 -10.40
C PHE A 190 -6.10 1.56 -8.90
N LEU A 191 -5.16 0.71 -8.48
CA LEU A 191 -4.91 0.43 -7.07
C LEU A 191 -4.27 1.63 -6.36
N ILE A 192 -4.71 1.88 -5.13
CA ILE A 192 -4.10 2.90 -4.26
C ILE A 192 -3.70 2.21 -2.96
N VAL A 193 -2.39 2.13 -2.74
CA VAL A 193 -1.78 1.59 -1.52
C VAL A 193 -1.34 2.77 -0.65
N THR A 194 -1.80 2.81 0.59
CA THR A 194 -1.70 4.00 1.43
C THR A 194 -0.98 3.69 2.74
N PRO A 195 0.26 4.18 2.93
CA PRO A 195 0.94 4.20 4.22
C PRO A 195 0.48 5.40 5.06
N GLY A 196 0.90 5.46 6.33
CA GLY A 196 0.64 6.62 7.20
C GLY A 196 -0.77 6.66 7.78
N VAL A 197 -1.40 5.51 7.93
CA VAL A 197 -2.71 5.36 8.60
C VAL A 197 -2.50 4.99 10.06
N ARG A 198 -3.27 5.64 10.95
CA ARG A 198 -3.19 5.41 12.39
C ARG A 198 -4.57 5.41 13.05
N PRO A 199 -4.80 4.66 14.13
CA PRO A 199 -5.99 4.79 14.96
C PRO A 199 -6.15 6.22 15.51
N PRO A 200 -7.37 6.65 15.85
CA PRO A 200 -7.65 8.03 16.28
C PRO A 200 -6.88 8.50 17.53
N ARG A 201 -6.30 7.59 18.30
CA ARG A 201 -5.59 7.88 19.57
C ARG A 201 -4.09 7.53 19.54
N ALA A 202 -3.53 7.19 18.37
CA ALA A 202 -2.12 6.85 18.25
C ALA A 202 -1.24 8.12 18.21
N SER A 203 0.00 8.01 18.73
CA SER A 203 1.01 9.07 18.65
C SER A 203 1.34 9.47 17.20
N ILE A 204 1.67 10.73 17.00
CA ILE A 204 2.12 11.28 15.72
C ILE A 204 3.65 11.23 15.72
N ASP A 205 4.23 10.17 15.14
CA ASP A 205 5.70 10.09 14.96
C ASP A 205 6.10 10.77 13.63
N ASP A 206 6.99 10.18 12.84
CA ASP A 206 7.59 10.73 11.60
C ASP A 206 6.61 11.08 10.47
N GLN A 207 5.32 10.75 10.60
CA GLN A 207 4.33 10.97 9.55
C GLN A 207 3.56 12.27 9.76
N LYS A 208 3.91 13.29 8.99
CA LYS A 208 3.27 14.62 9.04
C LYS A 208 1.82 14.66 8.56
N ARG A 209 1.33 13.59 7.88
CA ARG A 209 0.01 13.52 7.24
C ARG A 209 -0.68 12.21 7.56
N VAL A 210 -1.45 12.18 8.64
CA VAL A 210 -2.11 10.98 9.20
C VAL A 210 -3.61 11.01 8.94
N MET A 211 -4.19 9.84 8.70
CA MET A 211 -5.63 9.65 8.55
C MET A 211 -6.04 8.33 9.23
N THR A 212 -7.31 8.23 9.67
CA THR A 212 -7.81 6.97 10.23
C THR A 212 -8.00 5.92 9.14
N PRO A 213 -7.90 4.61 9.45
CA PRO A 213 -8.15 3.54 8.48
C PRO A 213 -9.53 3.65 7.82
N GLU A 214 -10.55 3.93 8.61
CA GLU A 214 -11.93 4.17 8.15
C GLU A 214 -11.98 5.30 7.11
N ALA A 215 -11.38 6.45 7.39
CA ALA A 215 -11.38 7.60 6.50
C ALA A 215 -10.61 7.33 5.20
N ALA A 216 -9.46 6.64 5.28
CA ALA A 216 -8.66 6.28 4.11
C ALA A 216 -9.41 5.33 3.16
N VAL A 217 -10.08 4.30 3.70
CA VAL A 217 -10.92 3.37 2.93
C VAL A 217 -12.12 4.11 2.33
N ARG A 218 -12.79 4.97 3.10
CA ARG A 218 -13.91 5.80 2.62
C ARG A 218 -13.48 6.73 1.47
N ALA A 219 -12.27 7.28 1.52
CA ALA A 219 -11.69 8.07 0.43
C ALA A 219 -11.37 7.23 -0.82
N GLY A 220 -11.30 5.90 -0.70
CA GLY A 220 -11.09 4.97 -1.81
C GLY A 220 -9.74 4.27 -1.83
N ALA A 221 -8.99 4.22 -0.72
CA ALA A 221 -7.79 3.39 -0.61
C ALA A 221 -8.12 1.90 -0.74
N ASP A 222 -7.30 1.15 -1.49
CA ASP A 222 -7.48 -0.29 -1.69
C ASP A 222 -6.70 -1.11 -0.66
N TYR A 223 -5.51 -0.66 -0.28
CA TYR A 223 -4.65 -1.30 0.71
C TYR A 223 -4.12 -0.26 1.69
N LEU A 224 -4.02 -0.66 2.95
CA LEU A 224 -3.40 0.17 3.99
C LEU A 224 -2.12 -0.50 4.49
N VAL A 225 -1.04 0.30 4.59
CA VAL A 225 0.24 -0.15 5.15
C VAL A 225 0.36 0.41 6.56
N VAL A 226 0.47 -0.49 7.54
CA VAL A 226 0.54 -0.17 8.97
C VAL A 226 1.75 -0.87 9.60
N GLY A 227 2.57 -0.13 10.32
CA GLY A 227 3.75 -0.63 11.04
C GLY A 227 3.58 -0.50 12.55
N SER A 228 4.22 0.54 13.13
CA SER A 228 4.26 0.80 14.56
C SER A 228 2.92 0.68 15.31
N PRO A 229 1.77 1.12 14.78
CA PRO A 229 0.49 0.96 15.49
C PRO A 229 0.07 -0.49 15.78
N ILE A 230 0.59 -1.45 15.01
CA ILE A 230 0.39 -2.88 15.26
C ILE A 230 1.58 -3.47 16.00
N ARG A 231 2.82 -3.17 15.53
CA ARG A 231 4.04 -3.72 16.11
C ARG A 231 4.20 -3.38 17.60
N ASP A 232 3.99 -2.12 17.95
CA ASP A 232 4.26 -1.58 19.29
C ASP A 232 3.03 -1.67 20.22
N ALA A 233 1.94 -2.30 19.76
CA ALA A 233 0.77 -2.54 20.57
C ALA A 233 1.04 -3.62 21.64
N ARG A 234 0.38 -3.48 22.80
CA ARG A 234 0.43 -4.51 23.85
C ARG A 234 0.04 -5.92 23.33
N ASP A 235 -0.92 -5.96 22.41
CA ASP A 235 -1.35 -7.16 21.69
C ASP A 235 -1.47 -6.84 20.19
N PRO A 236 -0.47 -7.26 19.38
CA PRO A 236 -0.46 -6.99 17.94
C PRO A 236 -1.62 -7.66 17.20
N ILE A 237 -2.14 -8.80 17.67
CA ILE A 237 -3.29 -9.49 17.05
C ILE A 237 -4.55 -8.66 17.22
N VAL A 238 -4.81 -8.18 18.44
CA VAL A 238 -5.96 -7.29 18.71
C VAL A 238 -5.83 -6.01 17.91
N ALA A 239 -4.65 -5.39 17.88
CA ALA A 239 -4.41 -4.18 17.09
C ALA A 239 -4.67 -4.39 15.58
N ALA A 240 -4.22 -5.51 15.01
CA ALA A 240 -4.49 -5.83 13.61
C ALA A 240 -6.00 -6.03 13.35
N ARG A 241 -6.72 -6.72 14.24
CA ARG A 241 -8.18 -6.88 14.14
C ARG A 241 -8.93 -5.55 14.24
N ASP A 242 -8.52 -4.66 15.13
CA ASP A 242 -9.11 -3.33 15.29
C ASP A 242 -8.89 -2.48 14.04
N MET A 243 -7.71 -2.59 13.40
CA MET A 243 -7.44 -1.97 12.10
C MET A 243 -8.41 -2.47 11.03
N VAL A 244 -8.57 -3.79 10.90
CA VAL A 244 -9.50 -4.40 9.94
C VAL A 244 -10.93 -3.93 10.20
N ALA A 245 -11.38 -3.96 11.45
CA ALA A 245 -12.72 -3.47 11.83
C ALA A 245 -12.91 -1.98 11.49
N SER A 246 -11.86 -1.15 11.67
CA SER A 246 -11.89 0.26 11.26
C SER A 246 -11.99 0.41 9.75
N MET A 247 -11.24 -0.40 8.98
CA MET A 247 -11.31 -0.42 7.52
C MET A 247 -12.72 -0.81 7.03
N GLU A 248 -13.35 -1.80 7.64
CA GLU A 248 -14.72 -2.25 7.30
C GLU A 248 -15.76 -1.15 7.50
N ARG A 249 -15.65 -0.36 8.57
CA ARG A 249 -16.52 0.83 8.76
C ARG A 249 -16.38 1.84 7.63
N GLY A 250 -15.22 1.95 7.02
CA GLY A 250 -14.98 2.81 5.85
C GLY A 250 -15.73 2.39 4.59
N LEU A 251 -16.14 1.13 4.48
CA LEU A 251 -16.96 0.60 3.37
C LEU A 251 -18.45 0.90 3.53
N ALA A 252 -18.91 1.13 4.76
CA ALA A 252 -20.31 1.42 5.01
C ALA A 252 -20.70 2.75 4.34
N PRO A 253 -21.87 2.82 3.67
CA PRO A 253 -22.38 4.10 3.20
C PRO A 253 -22.51 5.05 4.39
N PRO A 254 -22.30 6.37 4.20
CA PRO A 254 -22.50 7.32 5.28
C PRO A 254 -23.92 7.14 5.83
N GLY A 255 -24.01 6.66 7.08
CA GLY A 255 -25.26 6.39 7.74
C GLY A 255 -26.14 7.63 7.66
N ARG A 256 -27.40 7.50 7.28
CA ARG A 256 -28.43 8.50 7.54
C ARG A 256 -28.34 8.77 9.05
N ARG A 257 -27.76 9.90 9.43
CA ARG A 257 -27.89 10.39 10.80
C ARG A 257 -29.36 10.40 11.06
N GLY A 258 -29.80 9.61 12.06
CA GLY A 258 -31.21 9.50 12.41
C GLY A 258 -31.82 10.87 12.48
N LEU A 259 -32.84 11.10 11.65
CA LEU A 259 -33.76 12.18 11.83
C LEU A 259 -34.46 11.86 13.15
N GLN A 260 -33.96 12.43 14.25
CA GLN A 260 -34.75 12.51 15.47
C GLN A 260 -35.96 13.35 15.09
N LEU A 261 -37.06 12.67 14.90
CA LEU A 261 -38.39 13.29 14.89
C LEU A 261 -38.49 14.09 16.18
N ARG A 262 -38.44 15.41 16.05
CA ARG A 262 -38.78 16.30 17.13
C ARG A 262 -40.24 16.00 17.44
N GLY A 263 -40.47 15.49 18.65
CA GLY A 263 -41.81 15.27 19.16
C GLY A 263 -42.66 16.52 19.01
N GLU A 264 -43.87 16.31 18.61
CA GLU A 264 -44.95 17.31 18.63
C GLU A 264 -45.11 17.84 20.05
N PRO A 265 -45.38 19.17 20.24
CA PRO A 265 -45.72 19.69 21.55
C PRO A 265 -47.09 19.18 21.96
N PRO A 266 -47.33 18.92 23.25
CA PRO A 266 -48.64 18.52 23.73
C PRO A 266 -49.65 19.67 23.61
N ALA A 267 -50.87 19.29 23.27
CA ALA A 267 -52.03 20.15 23.15
C ALA A 267 -52.44 20.81 24.49
#